data_3a4532f7a2c12f845d2d6f5f487cf044
#
_entry.id   3a4532f7a2c12f845d2d6f5f487cf044
#
_cell.length_a   1.000
_cell.length_b   1.000
_cell.length_c   1.000
_cell.angle_alpha   90.00
_cell.angle_beta   90.00
_cell.angle_gamma   90.00
#
_symmetry.space_group_name_H-M   'P 1'
#
loop_
_entity.id
_entity.type
_entity.pdbx_description
1 polymer ?
#
loop_
_entity_poly.entity_id
_entity_poly.type
_entity_poly.pdbx_seq_one_letter_code
_entity_poly.pdbx_strand_id
1 'polypeptide(L)'
;GLVGSEMCIRDRDGTDTILVEKEGIFSAFIPMEHTTFYLLTHQPKVGEPLRSCIRGAEIIARVGDDIKLEGSLDYLGAVRHSGGFYDNSLVARYDSLTASSNTEMIDIFSQILKYQDTKQNDSVAKYGQMYNEYHRPLMLKTVRDSLALKVNDMEYAAFMYASAFVFDATYKDVKERLAQFTPEVQNSYFGQILDKQLLVLKNIEVGFAPAEFTVTDKDGRKVSLSDYKGKYVLIYHWGLCPGTFWVNPKITDLYQKYHEKGLEVLGFTRDDLLKSLQGSSEEFKKDERVQGLLSHPWTTVYTEDEGNGFIVKDLYFSGVPILMLISPDGITLARGYTKAYEEVKNLLDRNLGNK
;
A
#
# COMPACT_ATOMS: atom_id res chain seq x y z
N GLY A 1 -30.46 -5.03 19.48
CA GLY A 1 -29.67 -4.23 20.39
C GLY A 1 -28.25 -4.70 20.47
N LEU A 2 -27.32 -3.82 20.21
CA LEU A 2 -25.85 -4.06 20.13
C LEU A 2 -25.16 -3.97 21.51
N VAL A 3 -25.85 -4.26 22.60
CA VAL A 3 -25.29 -4.21 23.95
C VAL A 3 -24.16 -5.23 24.08
N GLY A 4 -22.92 -4.75 24.30
CA GLY A 4 -21.73 -5.57 24.49
C GLY A 4 -21.02 -5.99 23.19
N SER A 5 -21.30 -5.33 22.05
CA SER A 5 -20.45 -5.44 20.86
C SER A 5 -19.10 -4.75 21.11
N GLU A 6 -18.03 -5.33 20.59
CA GLU A 6 -16.69 -4.78 20.73
C GLU A 6 -16.28 -4.10 19.43
N MET A 7 -15.83 -2.86 19.52
CA MET A 7 -15.14 -2.17 18.45
C MET A 7 -13.65 -2.05 18.80
N CYS A 8 -12.80 -2.24 17.82
CA CYS A 8 -11.37 -2.06 17.98
C CYS A 8 -10.94 -0.80 17.24
N ILE A 9 -10.24 0.10 17.92
CA ILE A 9 -9.56 1.22 17.30
C ILE A 9 -8.07 0.90 17.21
N ARG A 10 -7.52 1.08 16.03
CA ARG A 10 -6.14 0.71 15.71
C ARG A 10 -5.41 1.87 15.07
N ASP A 11 -4.18 2.10 15.51
CA ASP A 11 -3.18 2.93 14.83
C ASP A 11 -1.96 2.09 14.39
N ARG A 12 -0.83 2.75 14.15
CA ARG A 12 0.43 2.06 13.80
C ARG A 12 1.02 1.26 14.96
N ASP A 13 0.75 1.68 16.19
CA ASP A 13 1.49 1.24 17.39
C ASP A 13 0.68 0.28 18.27
N GLY A 14 -0.64 0.17 18.03
CA GLY A 14 -1.46 -0.73 18.86
C GLY A 14 -2.92 -0.85 18.45
N THR A 15 -3.66 -1.60 19.24
CA THR A 15 -5.11 -1.78 19.11
C THR A 15 -5.76 -1.69 20.48
N ASP A 16 -6.71 -0.78 20.62
CA ASP A 16 -7.56 -0.66 21.80
C ASP A 16 -8.98 -1.14 21.51
N THR A 17 -9.63 -1.69 22.53
CA THR A 17 -11.01 -2.18 22.44
C THR A 17 -11.97 -1.18 23.07
N ILE A 18 -13.01 -0.81 22.33
CA ILE A 18 -14.06 0.11 22.76
C ILE A 18 -15.36 -0.69 22.93
N LEU A 19 -15.98 -0.63 24.10
CA LEU A 19 -17.27 -1.24 24.35
C LEU A 19 -18.40 -0.33 23.88
N VAL A 20 -19.33 -0.90 23.11
CA VAL A 20 -20.55 -0.20 22.69
C VAL A 20 -21.62 -0.32 23.78
N GLU A 21 -22.08 0.82 24.31
CA GLU A 21 -23.12 0.91 25.32
C GLU A 21 -24.52 0.64 24.75
N LYS A 22 -25.53 0.71 25.62
CA LYS A 22 -26.94 0.67 25.19
C LYS A 22 -27.19 1.79 24.19
N GLU A 23 -28.04 1.51 23.20
CA GLU A 23 -28.41 2.46 22.14
C GLU A 23 -27.34 2.73 21.07
N GLY A 24 -26.21 1.98 21.09
CA GLY A 24 -25.17 2.13 20.09
C GLY A 24 -24.25 3.35 20.34
N ILE A 25 -24.31 3.94 21.52
CA ILE A 25 -23.42 5.03 21.93
C ILE A 25 -22.11 4.46 22.43
N PHE A 26 -21.00 5.06 22.07
CA PHE A 26 -19.69 4.77 22.64
C PHE A 26 -18.90 6.07 22.78
N SER A 27 -17.96 6.10 23.70
CA SER A 27 -16.93 7.12 23.76
C SER A 27 -15.61 6.48 24.17
N ALA A 28 -14.52 7.03 23.65
CA ALA A 28 -13.18 6.60 24.02
C ALA A 28 -12.27 7.82 24.14
N PHE A 29 -11.41 7.81 25.14
CA PHE A 29 -10.29 8.75 25.25
C PHE A 29 -9.03 8.00 24.81
N ILE A 30 -8.36 8.54 23.80
CA ILE A 30 -7.17 7.93 23.21
C ILE A 30 -6.01 8.89 23.41
N PRO A 31 -5.02 8.55 24.26
CA PRO A 31 -3.82 9.36 24.41
C PRO A 31 -3.05 9.42 23.10
N MET A 32 -2.60 10.61 22.70
CA MET A 32 -1.84 10.82 21.46
C MET A 32 -0.82 11.95 21.66
N GLU A 33 0.34 11.76 21.04
CA GLU A 33 1.45 12.73 21.10
C GLU A 33 1.51 13.63 19.85
N HIS A 34 0.90 13.18 18.75
CA HIS A 34 0.89 13.88 17.46
C HIS A 34 -0.39 13.54 16.68
N THR A 35 -0.61 14.21 15.57
CA THR A 35 -1.70 13.90 14.64
C THR A 35 -1.59 12.45 14.20
N THR A 36 -2.67 11.69 14.37
CA THR A 36 -2.67 10.24 14.14
C THR A 36 -3.85 9.81 13.26
N PHE A 37 -3.61 8.82 12.42
CA PHE A 37 -4.64 8.13 11.66
C PHE A 37 -5.07 6.88 12.43
N TYR A 38 -6.37 6.74 12.63
CA TYR A 38 -6.99 5.59 13.28
C TYR A 38 -7.91 4.85 12.33
N LEU A 39 -7.96 3.55 12.47
CA LEU A 39 -8.96 2.70 11.84
C LEU A 39 -9.84 2.08 12.94
N LEU A 40 -11.11 2.48 12.97
CA LEU A 40 -12.11 1.88 13.85
C LEU A 40 -12.76 0.70 13.12
N THR A 41 -12.70 -0.48 13.72
CA THR A 41 -13.25 -1.72 13.16
C THR A 41 -14.22 -2.36 14.15
N HIS A 42 -15.17 -3.14 13.65
CA HIS A 42 -16.08 -3.95 14.47
C HIS A 42 -15.64 -5.41 14.40
N GLN A 43 -15.63 -6.07 15.56
CA GLN A 43 -15.46 -7.52 15.67
C GLN A 43 -16.82 -8.15 15.96
N PRO A 44 -17.50 -8.76 14.95
CA PRO A 44 -18.80 -9.34 15.15
C PRO A 44 -18.69 -10.62 15.99
N LYS A 45 -19.70 -10.84 16.84
CA LYS A 45 -19.89 -12.12 17.50
C LYS A 45 -20.40 -13.17 16.50
N VAL A 46 -20.19 -14.44 16.85
CA VAL A 46 -20.69 -15.55 16.03
C VAL A 46 -22.21 -15.39 15.81
N GLY A 47 -22.64 -15.34 14.56
CA GLY A 47 -24.05 -15.16 14.17
C GLY A 47 -24.48 -13.69 13.92
N GLU A 48 -23.61 -12.71 14.14
CA GLU A 48 -23.87 -11.33 13.73
C GLU A 48 -23.57 -11.12 12.23
N PRO A 49 -24.28 -10.19 11.57
CA PRO A 49 -24.02 -9.88 10.16
C PRO A 49 -22.61 -9.38 9.95
N LEU A 50 -21.89 -9.93 8.95
CA LEU A 50 -20.52 -9.52 8.61
C LEU A 50 -20.43 -8.14 7.94
N ARG A 51 -21.55 -7.47 7.69
CA ARG A 51 -21.61 -6.20 6.95
C ARG A 51 -20.77 -5.09 7.60
N SER A 52 -20.80 -5.00 8.91
CA SER A 52 -20.01 -4.06 9.72
C SER A 52 -18.49 -4.25 9.62
N CYS A 53 -18.04 -5.42 9.14
CA CYS A 53 -16.62 -5.76 9.00
C CYS A 53 -16.09 -5.51 7.60
N ILE A 54 -16.95 -5.18 6.63
CA ILE A 54 -16.53 -4.96 5.24
C ILE A 54 -15.57 -3.79 5.15
N ARG A 55 -15.82 -2.72 5.92
CA ARG A 55 -14.97 -1.54 5.97
C ARG A 55 -15.08 -0.86 7.33
N GLY A 56 -13.94 -0.51 7.92
CA GLY A 56 -13.86 0.29 9.14
C GLY A 56 -13.98 1.79 8.87
N ALA A 57 -14.20 2.58 9.92
CA ALA A 57 -14.15 4.04 9.87
C ALA A 57 -12.70 4.52 9.97
N GLU A 58 -12.32 5.39 9.04
CA GLU A 58 -11.00 6.01 8.97
C GLU A 58 -11.05 7.39 9.62
N ILE A 59 -10.32 7.57 10.72
CA ILE A 59 -10.34 8.79 11.52
C ILE A 59 -8.95 9.40 11.52
N ILE A 60 -8.86 10.71 11.29
CA ILE A 60 -7.63 11.47 11.50
C ILE A 60 -7.90 12.56 12.55
N ALA A 61 -7.09 12.58 13.60
CA ALA A 61 -7.27 13.48 14.73
C ALA A 61 -5.94 14.09 15.17
N ARG A 62 -6.00 15.34 15.64
CA ARG A 62 -4.89 16.03 16.32
C ARG A 62 -5.02 15.86 17.82
N VAL A 63 -3.94 16.09 18.50
CA VAL A 63 -3.96 16.16 19.97
C VAL A 63 -4.99 17.20 20.43
N GLY A 64 -5.94 16.76 21.26
CA GLY A 64 -7.00 17.60 21.81
C GLY A 64 -8.27 17.72 20.95
N ASP A 65 -8.32 17.10 19.78
CA ASP A 65 -9.56 17.06 18.98
C ASP A 65 -10.64 16.21 19.68
N ASP A 66 -11.89 16.67 19.62
CA ASP A 66 -13.11 15.91 19.96
C ASP A 66 -13.82 15.53 18.67
N ILE A 67 -13.63 14.27 18.25
CA ILE A 67 -14.19 13.75 16.99
C ILE A 67 -15.47 12.98 17.29
N LYS A 68 -16.54 13.36 16.60
CA LYS A 68 -17.84 12.68 16.68
C LYS A 68 -18.08 11.89 15.39
N LEU A 69 -18.55 10.66 15.58
CA LEU A 69 -18.96 9.75 14.51
C LEU A 69 -20.47 9.57 14.55
N GLU A 70 -21.12 9.70 13.40
CA GLU A 70 -22.56 9.52 13.26
C GLU A 70 -22.86 8.61 12.07
N GLY A 71 -23.64 7.56 12.30
CA GLY A 71 -24.02 6.61 11.25
C GLY A 71 -24.50 5.27 11.80
N SER A 72 -24.53 4.26 10.95
CA SER A 72 -24.92 2.91 11.29
C SER A 72 -23.70 2.00 11.41
N LEU A 73 -23.70 1.08 12.38
CA LEU A 73 -22.66 0.07 12.53
C LEU A 73 -22.56 -0.82 11.28
N ASP A 74 -23.68 -1.14 10.62
CA ASP A 74 -23.68 -1.89 9.37
C ASP A 74 -22.87 -1.20 8.25
N TYR A 75 -22.73 0.10 8.35
CA TYR A 75 -21.99 0.95 7.41
C TYR A 75 -20.85 1.68 8.13
N LEU A 76 -20.12 1.00 9.01
CA LEU A 76 -19.09 1.64 9.81
C LEU A 76 -18.07 2.44 8.98
N GLY A 77 -17.66 1.94 7.81
CA GLY A 77 -16.80 2.67 6.89
C GLY A 77 -17.45 3.82 6.11
N ALA A 78 -18.73 4.08 6.35
CA ALA A 78 -19.50 5.16 5.74
C ALA A 78 -20.13 6.12 6.77
N VAL A 79 -19.65 6.08 8.03
CA VAL A 79 -20.05 7.06 9.05
C VAL A 79 -19.54 8.46 8.68
N ARG A 80 -20.26 9.47 9.19
CA ARG A 80 -19.88 10.87 9.03
C ARG A 80 -19.10 11.34 10.25
N HIS A 81 -18.15 12.23 10.00
CA HIS A 81 -17.30 12.79 11.03
C HIS A 81 -17.61 14.27 11.25
N SER A 82 -17.43 14.75 12.48
CA SER A 82 -17.43 16.17 12.84
C SER A 82 -16.42 16.42 13.97
N GLY A 83 -16.03 17.68 14.16
CA GLY A 83 -14.96 18.06 15.07
C GLY A 83 -13.57 18.01 14.41
N GLY A 84 -12.59 18.68 14.99
CA GLY A 84 -11.21 18.73 14.51
C GLY A 84 -11.07 19.18 13.07
N PHE A 85 -10.40 18.39 12.23
CA PHE A 85 -10.26 18.67 10.80
C PHE A 85 -11.59 18.67 10.04
N TYR A 86 -12.57 17.89 10.50
CA TYR A 86 -13.85 17.70 9.81
C TYR A 86 -14.78 18.93 9.90
N ASP A 87 -14.45 19.93 10.73
CA ASP A 87 -15.14 21.23 10.76
C ASP A 87 -14.74 22.12 9.56
N ASN A 88 -13.67 21.80 8.85
CA ASN A 88 -13.33 22.46 7.61
C ASN A 88 -14.28 22.01 6.48
N SER A 89 -14.86 22.95 5.76
CA SER A 89 -15.89 22.68 4.73
C SER A 89 -15.43 21.78 3.61
N LEU A 90 -14.15 21.83 3.20
CA LEU A 90 -13.61 20.99 2.15
C LEU A 90 -13.37 19.58 2.65
N VAL A 91 -12.89 19.42 3.89
CA VAL A 91 -12.73 18.11 4.55
C VAL A 91 -14.11 17.47 4.78
N ALA A 92 -15.07 18.21 5.31
CA ALA A 92 -16.45 17.73 5.49
C ALA A 92 -17.11 17.29 4.17
N ARG A 93 -16.82 18.02 3.08
CA ARG A 93 -17.29 17.62 1.74
C ARG A 93 -16.62 16.33 1.28
N TYR A 94 -15.31 16.17 1.48
CA TYR A 94 -14.60 14.94 1.17
C TYR A 94 -15.14 13.76 1.97
N ASP A 95 -15.34 13.95 3.28
CA ASP A 95 -15.93 12.99 4.19
C ASP A 95 -17.33 12.52 3.71
N SER A 96 -18.20 13.47 3.35
CA SER A 96 -19.52 13.18 2.82
C SER A 96 -19.51 12.33 1.57
N LEU A 97 -18.67 12.68 0.60
CA LEU A 97 -18.53 11.95 -0.65
C LEU A 97 -17.91 10.56 -0.43
N THR A 98 -16.99 10.46 0.51
CA THR A 98 -16.39 9.18 0.90
C THR A 98 -17.42 8.27 1.55
N ALA A 99 -18.24 8.77 2.47
CA ALA A 99 -19.29 8.02 3.12
C ALA A 99 -20.30 7.49 2.07
N SER A 100 -20.76 8.34 1.14
CA SER A 100 -21.67 7.91 0.06
C SER A 100 -21.05 6.81 -0.81
N SER A 101 -19.81 7.00 -1.26
CA SER A 101 -19.08 6.00 -2.07
C SER A 101 -18.84 4.69 -1.32
N ASN A 102 -18.54 4.76 -0.03
CA ASN A 102 -18.34 3.58 0.79
C ASN A 102 -19.65 2.83 1.04
N THR A 103 -20.79 3.52 1.17
CA THR A 103 -22.11 2.88 1.26
C THR A 103 -22.37 1.98 0.06
N GLU A 104 -22.16 2.50 -1.15
CA GLU A 104 -22.36 1.72 -2.39
C GLU A 104 -21.42 0.50 -2.45
N MET A 105 -20.15 0.68 -2.09
CA MET A 105 -19.18 -0.42 -2.05
C MET A 105 -19.55 -1.50 -1.02
N ILE A 106 -20.00 -1.10 0.18
CA ILE A 106 -20.45 -2.01 1.23
C ILE A 106 -21.68 -2.79 0.76
N ASP A 107 -22.61 -2.13 0.08
CA ASP A 107 -23.79 -2.78 -0.48
C ASP A 107 -23.43 -3.85 -1.51
N ILE A 108 -22.57 -3.53 -2.47
CA ILE A 108 -22.13 -4.49 -3.49
C ILE A 108 -21.41 -5.67 -2.82
N PHE A 109 -20.46 -5.41 -1.93
CA PHE A 109 -19.67 -6.46 -1.28
C PHE A 109 -20.52 -7.34 -0.35
N SER A 110 -21.51 -6.76 0.33
CA SER A 110 -22.45 -7.51 1.16
C SER A 110 -23.26 -8.55 0.37
N GLN A 111 -23.57 -8.26 -0.91
CA GLN A 111 -24.22 -9.25 -1.78
C GLN A 111 -23.25 -10.40 -2.14
N ILE A 112 -21.97 -10.11 -2.35
CA ILE A 112 -20.97 -11.16 -2.58
C ILE A 112 -20.97 -12.12 -1.40
N LEU A 113 -20.83 -11.61 -0.16
CA LEU A 113 -20.81 -12.45 1.05
C LEU A 113 -22.11 -13.27 1.18
N LYS A 114 -23.28 -12.64 1.01
CA LYS A 114 -24.57 -13.32 1.07
C LYS A 114 -24.69 -14.48 0.09
N TYR A 115 -24.25 -14.31 -1.15
CA TYR A 115 -24.33 -15.34 -2.17
C TYR A 115 -23.24 -16.40 -2.06
N GLN A 116 -22.10 -16.08 -1.45
CA GLN A 116 -21.09 -17.08 -1.06
C GLN A 116 -21.64 -18.05 -0.01
N ASP A 117 -22.29 -17.53 1.03
CA ASP A 117 -22.91 -18.35 2.09
C ASP A 117 -23.99 -19.28 1.53
N THR A 118 -24.75 -18.83 0.54
CA THR A 118 -25.80 -19.61 -0.11
C THR A 118 -25.33 -20.41 -1.32
N LYS A 119 -24.01 -20.44 -1.62
CA LYS A 119 -23.38 -21.17 -2.72
C LYS A 119 -23.94 -20.85 -4.10
N GLN A 120 -24.36 -19.60 -4.35
CA GLN A 120 -24.89 -19.12 -5.62
C GLN A 120 -23.79 -18.49 -6.47
N ASN A 121 -22.94 -19.32 -7.09
CA ASN A 121 -21.72 -18.90 -7.79
C ASN A 121 -21.93 -17.86 -8.89
N ASP A 122 -23.03 -17.95 -9.66
CA ASP A 122 -23.34 -16.96 -10.72
C ASP A 122 -23.60 -15.57 -10.13
N SER A 123 -24.29 -15.50 -8.99
CA SER A 123 -24.53 -14.25 -8.28
C SER A 123 -23.23 -13.70 -7.68
N VAL A 124 -22.38 -14.55 -7.12
CA VAL A 124 -21.04 -14.17 -6.64
C VAL A 124 -20.21 -13.56 -7.78
N ALA A 125 -20.18 -14.21 -8.95
CA ALA A 125 -19.46 -13.71 -10.12
C ALA A 125 -20.00 -12.35 -10.59
N LYS A 126 -21.33 -12.21 -10.67
CA LYS A 126 -22.00 -10.95 -11.06
C LYS A 126 -21.61 -9.78 -10.13
N TYR A 127 -21.78 -9.95 -8.83
CA TYR A 127 -21.46 -8.88 -7.87
C TYR A 127 -19.96 -8.67 -7.73
N GLY A 128 -19.13 -9.70 -7.91
CA GLY A 128 -17.68 -9.59 -8.00
C GLY A 128 -17.25 -8.71 -9.19
N GLN A 129 -17.88 -8.89 -10.35
CA GLN A 129 -17.66 -8.01 -11.50
C GLN A 129 -18.09 -6.57 -11.21
N MET A 130 -19.29 -6.36 -10.63
CA MET A 130 -19.75 -5.02 -10.23
C MET A 130 -18.78 -4.34 -9.27
N TYR A 131 -18.21 -5.08 -8.30
CA TYR A 131 -17.22 -4.54 -7.36
C TYR A 131 -15.92 -4.16 -8.05
N ASN A 132 -15.43 -4.98 -8.98
CA ASN A 132 -14.20 -4.72 -9.73
C ASN A 132 -14.35 -3.56 -10.73
N GLU A 133 -15.55 -3.37 -11.28
CA GLU A 133 -15.86 -2.28 -12.20
C GLU A 133 -16.35 -1.01 -11.48
N TYR A 134 -16.46 -1.05 -10.15
CA TYR A 134 -16.88 0.11 -9.39
C TYR A 134 -15.83 1.22 -9.46
N HIS A 135 -16.23 2.34 -10.01
CA HIS A 135 -15.41 3.54 -10.07
C HIS A 135 -15.91 4.58 -9.07
N ARG A 136 -15.06 4.98 -8.16
CA ARG A 136 -15.38 6.08 -7.24
C ARG A 136 -15.80 7.33 -8.02
N PRO A 137 -16.80 8.09 -7.55
CA PRO A 137 -17.29 9.27 -8.24
C PRO A 137 -16.17 10.27 -8.57
N LEU A 138 -16.19 10.84 -9.77
CA LEU A 138 -15.20 11.84 -10.21
C LEU A 138 -15.11 13.01 -9.22
N MET A 139 -16.24 13.41 -8.65
CA MET A 139 -16.30 14.49 -7.65
C MET A 139 -15.49 14.16 -6.40
N LEU A 140 -15.52 12.91 -5.92
CA LEU A 140 -14.69 12.47 -4.78
C LEU A 140 -13.20 12.62 -5.09
N LYS A 141 -12.78 12.17 -6.27
CA LYS A 141 -11.41 12.34 -6.74
C LYS A 141 -11.02 13.82 -6.83
N THR A 142 -11.88 14.66 -7.40
CA THR A 142 -11.63 16.09 -7.56
C THR A 142 -11.44 16.80 -6.21
N VAL A 143 -12.26 16.47 -5.21
CA VAL A 143 -12.14 17.07 -3.86
C VAL A 143 -10.89 16.56 -3.16
N ARG A 144 -10.58 15.25 -3.26
CA ARG A 144 -9.33 14.67 -2.76
C ARG A 144 -8.10 15.37 -3.34
N ASP A 145 -8.06 15.51 -4.67
CA ASP A 145 -6.94 16.13 -5.36
C ASP A 145 -6.82 17.62 -5.00
N SER A 146 -7.95 18.31 -4.76
CA SER A 146 -7.95 19.68 -4.26
C SER A 146 -7.38 19.80 -2.85
N LEU A 147 -7.76 18.90 -1.94
CA LEU A 147 -7.17 18.83 -0.59
C LEU A 147 -5.67 18.55 -0.65
N ALA A 148 -5.28 17.50 -1.35
CA ALA A 148 -3.90 17.04 -1.38
C ALA A 148 -2.94 18.00 -2.12
N LEU A 149 -3.40 18.67 -3.19
CA LEU A 149 -2.52 19.39 -4.11
C LEU A 149 -2.64 20.92 -4.04
N LYS A 150 -3.70 21.47 -3.43
CA LYS A 150 -3.97 22.93 -3.46
C LYS A 150 -4.08 23.57 -2.09
N VAL A 151 -4.37 22.80 -1.04
CA VAL A 151 -4.45 23.31 0.33
C VAL A 151 -3.06 23.28 0.96
N ASN A 152 -2.57 24.41 1.46
CA ASN A 152 -1.19 24.56 1.91
C ASN A 152 -1.06 24.84 3.43
N ASP A 153 -2.16 25.19 4.08
CA ASP A 153 -2.22 25.71 5.45
C ASP A 153 -2.88 24.74 6.44
N MET A 154 -3.02 23.47 6.05
CA MET A 154 -3.69 22.47 6.88
C MET A 154 -2.94 21.14 6.83
N GLU A 155 -2.60 20.59 7.99
CA GLU A 155 -1.89 19.29 8.10
C GLU A 155 -2.66 18.12 7.47
N TYR A 156 -4.01 18.18 7.45
CA TYR A 156 -4.84 17.20 6.75
C TYR A 156 -4.46 17.07 5.25
N ALA A 157 -4.06 18.19 4.63
CA ALA A 157 -3.60 18.17 3.23
C ALA A 157 -2.26 17.45 3.07
N ALA A 158 -1.34 17.58 4.02
CA ALA A 158 -0.09 16.83 4.05
C ALA A 158 -0.35 15.32 4.24
N PHE A 159 -1.28 14.96 5.15
CA PHE A 159 -1.75 13.58 5.29
C PHE A 159 -2.34 13.04 3.97
N MET A 160 -3.24 13.79 3.33
CA MET A 160 -3.87 13.38 2.06
C MET A 160 -2.84 13.19 0.95
N TYR A 161 -1.85 14.07 0.88
CA TYR A 161 -0.77 13.93 -0.09
C TYR A 161 0.08 12.69 0.18
N ALA A 162 0.50 12.50 1.43
CA ALA A 162 1.27 11.33 1.86
C ALA A 162 0.52 10.01 1.61
N SER A 163 -0.79 9.99 1.80
CA SER A 163 -1.61 8.78 1.67
C SER A 163 -1.97 8.42 0.22
N ALA A 164 -2.13 9.42 -0.66
CA ALA A 164 -2.71 9.20 -1.98
C ALA A 164 -1.74 9.40 -3.15
N PHE A 165 -0.64 10.15 -2.96
CA PHE A 165 0.22 10.57 -4.06
C PHE A 165 1.68 10.13 -3.92
N VAL A 166 2.18 9.92 -2.71
CA VAL A 166 3.60 9.59 -2.49
C VAL A 166 4.02 8.28 -3.17
N PHE A 167 3.09 7.33 -3.36
CA PHE A 167 3.41 6.04 -3.98
C PHE A 167 3.97 6.15 -5.41
N ASP A 168 3.45 7.12 -6.19
CA ASP A 168 3.85 7.35 -7.58
C ASP A 168 4.66 8.66 -7.75
N ALA A 169 4.91 9.38 -6.65
CA ALA A 169 5.60 10.67 -6.69
C ALA A 169 7.12 10.49 -6.82
N THR A 170 7.75 11.36 -7.60
CA THR A 170 9.20 11.50 -7.65
C THR A 170 9.72 12.33 -6.47
N TYR A 171 11.04 12.30 -6.24
CA TYR A 171 11.69 13.20 -5.29
C TYR A 171 11.33 14.67 -5.57
N LYS A 172 11.32 15.05 -6.84
CA LYS A 172 10.97 16.41 -7.26
C LYS A 172 9.54 16.77 -6.87
N ASP A 173 8.56 15.88 -7.14
CA ASP A 173 7.15 16.14 -6.84
C ASP A 173 6.92 16.35 -5.34
N VAL A 174 7.49 15.48 -4.50
CA VAL A 174 7.35 15.60 -3.04
C VAL A 174 8.05 16.85 -2.52
N LYS A 175 9.24 17.17 -3.03
CA LYS A 175 10.00 18.36 -2.65
C LYS A 175 9.24 19.65 -2.99
N GLU A 176 8.71 19.75 -4.21
CA GLU A 176 7.94 20.90 -4.66
C GLU A 176 6.65 21.04 -3.85
N ARG A 177 5.97 19.93 -3.57
CA ARG A 177 4.76 19.93 -2.76
C ARG A 177 5.02 20.34 -1.31
N LEU A 178 6.07 19.80 -0.69
CA LEU A 178 6.45 20.15 0.68
C LEU A 178 6.78 21.65 0.81
N ALA A 179 7.48 22.21 -0.18
CA ALA A 179 7.82 23.63 -0.21
C ALA A 179 6.61 24.57 -0.34
N GLN A 180 5.47 24.08 -0.84
CA GLN A 180 4.22 24.86 -0.94
C GLN A 180 3.46 24.92 0.37
N PHE A 181 3.67 24.01 1.32
CA PHE A 181 3.02 24.05 2.61
C PHE A 181 3.54 25.20 3.47
N THR A 182 2.68 25.73 4.34
CA THR A 182 3.11 26.72 5.33
C THR A 182 4.15 26.13 6.29
N PRO A 183 4.99 26.95 6.93
CA PRO A 183 5.96 26.48 7.92
C PRO A 183 5.34 25.62 9.03
N GLU A 184 4.12 25.95 9.47
CA GLU A 184 3.38 25.19 10.47
C GLU A 184 3.08 23.77 9.97
N VAL A 185 2.63 23.62 8.72
CA VAL A 185 2.34 22.33 8.12
C VAL A 185 3.63 21.54 7.84
N GLN A 186 4.68 22.19 7.37
CA GLN A 186 5.99 21.55 7.17
C GLN A 186 6.56 20.96 8.47
N ASN A 187 6.36 21.67 9.59
CA ASN A 187 6.79 21.24 10.93
C ASN A 187 5.80 20.29 11.64
N SER A 188 4.61 20.07 11.07
CA SER A 188 3.63 19.12 11.61
C SER A 188 4.08 17.68 11.45
N TYR A 189 3.39 16.74 12.08
CA TYR A 189 3.73 15.33 12.02
C TYR A 189 3.75 14.80 10.57
N PHE A 190 2.71 15.09 9.78
CA PHE A 190 2.66 14.64 8.37
C PHE A 190 3.60 15.42 7.44
N GLY A 191 3.88 16.69 7.75
CA GLY A 191 4.94 17.45 7.07
C GLY A 191 6.31 16.80 7.27
N GLN A 192 6.64 16.40 8.50
CA GLN A 192 7.88 15.69 8.82
C GLN A 192 7.94 14.27 8.20
N ILE A 193 6.79 13.59 8.06
CA ILE A 193 6.72 12.32 7.31
C ILE A 193 7.11 12.54 5.85
N LEU A 194 6.59 13.58 5.20
CA LEU A 194 6.96 13.91 3.83
C LEU A 194 8.43 14.29 3.69
N ASP A 195 8.98 15.02 4.65
CA ASP A 195 10.41 15.35 4.66
C ASP A 195 11.30 14.10 4.79
N LYS A 196 10.96 13.18 5.70
CA LYS A 196 11.62 11.87 5.79
C LYS A 196 11.50 11.06 4.51
N GLN A 197 10.34 11.13 3.84
CA GLN A 197 10.11 10.47 2.58
C GLN A 197 11.02 10.99 1.45
N LEU A 198 11.37 12.27 1.46
CA LEU A 198 12.35 12.84 0.53
C LEU A 198 13.70 12.16 0.58
N LEU A 199 14.18 11.81 1.78
CA LEU A 199 15.46 11.10 1.94
C LEU A 199 15.41 9.71 1.29
N VAL A 200 14.31 9.00 1.47
CA VAL A 200 14.09 7.69 0.86
C VAL A 200 14.00 7.79 -0.66
N LEU A 201 13.19 8.72 -1.18
CA LEU A 201 13.01 8.91 -2.61
C LEU A 201 14.33 9.30 -3.30
N LYS A 202 15.15 10.14 -2.67
CA LYS A 202 16.46 10.51 -3.20
C LYS A 202 17.36 9.29 -3.44
N ASN A 203 17.29 8.29 -2.55
CA ASN A 203 18.11 7.08 -2.65
C ASN A 203 17.69 6.12 -3.76
N ILE A 204 16.49 6.28 -4.31
CA ILE A 204 15.93 5.37 -5.31
C ILE A 204 15.56 6.06 -6.64
N GLU A 205 15.82 7.35 -6.75
CA GLU A 205 15.47 8.12 -7.95
C GLU A 205 16.40 7.77 -9.12
N VAL A 206 15.85 7.79 -10.32
CA VAL A 206 16.62 7.61 -11.56
C VAL A 206 17.69 8.71 -11.66
N GLY A 207 18.92 8.29 -11.97
CA GLY A 207 20.08 9.18 -12.02
C GLY A 207 20.89 9.26 -10.72
N PHE A 208 20.44 8.64 -9.64
CA PHE A 208 21.19 8.58 -8.36
C PHE A 208 21.60 7.15 -8.03
N ALA A 209 22.64 7.03 -7.21
CA ALA A 209 23.04 5.75 -6.64
C ALA A 209 22.05 5.38 -5.51
N PRO A 210 21.53 4.15 -5.48
CA PRO A 210 20.77 3.66 -4.34
C PRO A 210 21.66 3.55 -3.09
N ALA A 211 21.02 3.53 -1.93
CA ALA A 211 21.73 3.24 -0.69
C ALA A 211 22.39 1.85 -0.77
N GLU A 212 23.65 1.74 -0.31
CA GLU A 212 24.32 0.46 -0.16
C GLU A 212 23.59 -0.38 0.91
N PHE A 213 23.45 -1.66 0.66
CA PHE A 213 22.84 -2.58 1.61
C PHE A 213 23.53 -3.94 1.62
N THR A 214 23.40 -4.65 2.73
CA THR A 214 23.75 -6.07 2.85
C THR A 214 22.56 -6.80 3.47
N VAL A 215 22.08 -7.82 2.78
CA VAL A 215 20.96 -8.66 3.18
C VAL A 215 21.38 -10.12 3.26
N THR A 216 20.54 -10.96 3.85
CA THR A 216 20.72 -12.43 3.85
C THR A 216 19.76 -13.03 2.85
N ASP A 217 20.27 -13.84 1.91
CA ASP A 217 19.42 -14.53 0.93
C ASP A 217 18.68 -15.71 1.58
N LYS A 218 17.75 -16.31 0.81
CA LYS A 218 16.96 -17.46 1.26
C LYS A 218 17.81 -18.70 1.64
N ASP A 219 19.06 -18.76 1.22
CA ASP A 219 20.00 -19.85 1.49
C ASP A 219 20.98 -19.50 2.64
N GLY A 220 20.78 -18.35 3.32
CA GLY A 220 21.56 -17.90 4.46
C GLY A 220 22.88 -17.19 4.11
N ARG A 221 23.12 -16.87 2.83
CA ARG A 221 24.34 -16.16 2.40
C ARG A 221 24.15 -14.65 2.50
N LYS A 222 25.20 -13.95 2.92
CA LYS A 222 25.23 -12.49 2.87
C LYS A 222 25.43 -12.03 1.43
N VAL A 223 24.62 -11.06 1.02
CA VAL A 223 24.61 -10.47 -0.32
C VAL A 223 24.57 -8.96 -0.18
N SER A 224 25.53 -8.29 -0.77
CA SER A 224 25.62 -6.82 -0.78
C SER A 224 25.38 -6.30 -2.20
N LEU A 225 24.83 -5.09 -2.33
CA LEU A 225 24.69 -4.48 -3.64
C LEU A 225 26.05 -4.32 -4.34
N SER A 226 27.10 -4.00 -3.58
CA SER A 226 28.49 -3.88 -4.07
C SER A 226 29.08 -5.17 -4.64
N ASP A 227 28.54 -6.36 -4.32
CA ASP A 227 28.96 -7.64 -4.91
C ASP A 227 28.67 -7.71 -6.40
N TYR A 228 27.77 -6.88 -6.89
CA TYR A 228 27.36 -6.82 -8.30
C TYR A 228 28.00 -5.66 -9.08
N LYS A 229 29.01 -4.99 -8.50
CA LYS A 229 29.69 -3.89 -9.18
C LYS A 229 30.22 -4.31 -10.55
N GLY A 230 30.00 -3.47 -11.55
CA GLY A 230 30.38 -3.77 -12.95
C GLY A 230 29.34 -4.54 -13.73
N LYS A 231 28.22 -4.90 -13.12
CA LYS A 231 27.08 -5.57 -13.77
C LYS A 231 25.84 -4.68 -13.72
N TYR A 232 24.88 -4.95 -14.62
CA TYR A 232 23.53 -4.45 -14.48
C TYR A 232 22.83 -5.27 -13.39
N VAL A 233 22.16 -4.61 -12.46
CA VAL A 233 21.38 -5.27 -11.41
C VAL A 233 19.91 -4.89 -11.56
N LEU A 234 19.06 -5.88 -11.78
CA LEU A 234 17.62 -5.69 -11.73
C LEU A 234 17.10 -6.12 -10.35
N ILE A 235 16.80 -5.14 -9.51
CA ILE A 235 16.05 -5.37 -8.28
C ILE A 235 14.61 -5.63 -8.67
N TYR A 236 14.09 -6.77 -8.25
CA TYR A 236 12.73 -7.23 -8.53
C TYR A 236 12.01 -7.56 -7.23
N HIS A 237 11.20 -6.62 -6.73
CA HIS A 237 10.31 -6.87 -5.59
C HIS A 237 8.99 -7.43 -6.09
N TRP A 238 8.61 -8.60 -5.60
CA TRP A 238 7.48 -9.36 -6.14
C TRP A 238 6.61 -9.99 -5.03
N GLY A 239 5.38 -10.37 -5.39
CA GLY A 239 4.41 -11.05 -4.53
C GLY A 239 3.29 -11.65 -5.37
N LEU A 240 2.30 -12.30 -4.74
CA LEU A 240 1.17 -12.91 -5.44
C LEU A 240 0.17 -11.83 -5.88
N CYS A 241 0.33 -11.30 -7.08
CA CYS A 241 -0.61 -10.35 -7.68
C CYS A 241 -0.63 -10.48 -9.22
N PRO A 242 -1.70 -10.01 -9.89
CA PRO A 242 -1.79 -10.07 -11.35
C PRO A 242 -0.62 -9.40 -12.08
N GLY A 243 -0.13 -8.28 -11.56
CA GLY A 243 1.02 -7.56 -12.14
C GLY A 243 2.31 -8.39 -12.10
N THR A 244 2.56 -9.09 -10.99
CA THR A 244 3.69 -10.02 -10.87
C THR A 244 3.55 -11.20 -11.85
N PHE A 245 2.38 -11.82 -11.92
CA PHE A 245 2.15 -12.91 -12.88
C PHE A 245 2.34 -12.49 -14.32
N TRP A 246 2.03 -11.23 -14.65
CA TRP A 246 2.24 -10.69 -16.00
C TRP A 246 3.71 -10.42 -16.30
N VAL A 247 4.49 -9.89 -15.33
CA VAL A 247 5.87 -9.48 -15.58
C VAL A 247 6.89 -10.59 -15.35
N ASN A 248 6.61 -11.54 -14.46
CA ASN A 248 7.56 -12.57 -14.04
C ASN A 248 8.15 -13.39 -15.20
N PRO A 249 7.37 -13.97 -16.15
CA PRO A 249 7.94 -14.69 -17.27
C PRO A 249 8.85 -13.80 -18.12
N LYS A 250 8.52 -12.53 -18.27
CA LYS A 250 9.31 -11.56 -19.04
C LYS A 250 10.65 -11.23 -18.36
N ILE A 251 10.69 -11.17 -17.01
CA ILE A 251 11.95 -11.01 -16.26
C ILE A 251 12.79 -12.27 -16.41
N THR A 252 12.18 -13.44 -16.38
CA THR A 252 12.87 -14.73 -16.63
C THR A 252 13.51 -14.75 -18.02
N ASP A 253 12.79 -14.31 -19.04
CA ASP A 253 13.33 -14.20 -20.41
C ASP A 253 14.50 -13.21 -20.49
N LEU A 254 14.40 -12.04 -19.82
CA LEU A 254 15.51 -11.07 -19.76
C LEU A 254 16.73 -11.67 -19.06
N TYR A 255 16.53 -12.36 -17.94
CA TYR A 255 17.61 -13.02 -17.22
C TYR A 255 18.29 -14.08 -18.09
N GLN A 256 17.55 -14.98 -18.71
CA GLN A 256 18.10 -15.99 -19.61
C GLN A 256 18.88 -15.37 -20.77
N LYS A 257 18.39 -14.27 -21.33
CA LYS A 257 19.00 -13.59 -22.47
C LYS A 257 20.29 -12.85 -22.11
N TYR A 258 20.37 -12.27 -20.90
CA TYR A 258 21.40 -11.28 -20.55
C TYR A 258 22.28 -11.64 -19.35
N HIS A 259 21.99 -12.72 -18.61
CA HIS A 259 22.79 -13.09 -17.45
C HIS A 259 24.26 -13.27 -17.80
N GLU A 260 24.57 -14.08 -18.80
CA GLU A 260 25.94 -14.30 -19.29
C GLU A 260 26.59 -13.04 -19.86
N LYS A 261 25.80 -12.00 -20.16
CA LYS A 261 26.26 -10.73 -20.70
C LYS A 261 26.40 -9.63 -19.63
N GLY A 262 26.18 -9.98 -18.37
CA GLY A 262 26.36 -9.09 -17.23
C GLY A 262 25.07 -8.50 -16.63
N LEU A 263 23.93 -9.17 -16.77
CA LEU A 263 22.72 -8.86 -15.99
C LEU A 263 22.62 -9.80 -14.79
N GLU A 264 22.42 -9.24 -13.61
CA GLU A 264 21.99 -9.98 -12.44
C GLU A 264 20.57 -9.56 -12.03
N VAL A 265 19.83 -10.48 -11.44
CA VAL A 265 18.53 -10.20 -10.83
C VAL A 265 18.62 -10.49 -9.34
N LEU A 266 18.19 -9.54 -8.54
CA LEU A 266 18.09 -9.67 -7.08
C LEU A 266 16.62 -9.57 -6.71
N GLY A 267 16.00 -10.73 -6.42
CA GLY A 267 14.59 -10.86 -6.10
C GLY A 267 14.33 -10.59 -4.62
N PHE A 268 13.31 -9.79 -4.33
CA PHE A 268 12.81 -9.55 -2.97
C PHE A 268 11.36 -9.96 -2.86
N THR A 269 11.01 -10.65 -1.79
CA THR A 269 9.62 -11.00 -1.47
C THR A 269 9.44 -11.20 0.02
N ARG A 270 8.19 -11.25 0.47
CA ARG A 270 7.88 -11.61 1.86
C ARG A 270 8.09 -13.11 2.07
N ASP A 271 8.54 -13.50 3.26
CA ASP A 271 8.72 -14.91 3.62
C ASP A 271 7.38 -15.65 3.75
N ASP A 272 6.32 -14.93 4.15
CA ASP A 272 4.99 -15.49 4.35
C ASP A 272 4.29 -15.94 3.05
N LEU A 273 4.87 -15.62 1.88
CA LEU A 273 4.35 -16.08 0.61
C LEU A 273 4.22 -17.61 0.55
N LEU A 274 5.25 -18.32 0.99
CA LEU A 274 5.20 -19.79 1.09
C LEU A 274 4.18 -20.26 2.12
N LYS A 275 4.02 -19.55 3.24
CA LYS A 275 3.00 -19.82 4.26
C LYS A 275 1.59 -19.55 3.70
N SER A 276 1.42 -18.47 2.97
CA SER A 276 0.14 -18.14 2.30
C SER A 276 -0.25 -19.24 1.30
N LEU A 277 0.71 -19.82 0.58
CA LEU A 277 0.47 -20.94 -0.31
C LEU A 277 0.09 -22.23 0.42
N GLN A 278 0.49 -22.43 1.67
CA GLN A 278 0.10 -23.63 2.44
C GLN A 278 -1.43 -23.73 2.66
N GLY A 279 -2.12 -22.59 2.80
CA GLY A 279 -3.58 -22.50 2.92
C GLY A 279 -4.33 -22.53 1.58
N SER A 280 -3.62 -22.48 0.44
CA SER A 280 -4.22 -22.43 -0.89
C SER A 280 -4.60 -23.83 -1.41
N SER A 281 -5.53 -23.88 -2.39
CA SER A 281 -5.88 -25.13 -3.06
C SER A 281 -4.67 -25.76 -3.75
N GLU A 282 -4.66 -27.10 -3.86
CA GLU A 282 -3.60 -27.81 -4.57
C GLU A 282 -3.54 -27.45 -6.06
N GLU A 283 -4.66 -27.07 -6.67
CA GLU A 283 -4.74 -26.56 -8.03
C GLU A 283 -3.98 -25.23 -8.18
N PHE A 284 -4.20 -24.29 -7.26
CA PHE A 284 -3.50 -23.00 -7.26
C PHE A 284 -1.99 -23.15 -7.01
N LYS A 285 -1.59 -24.06 -6.11
CA LYS A 285 -0.16 -24.35 -5.88
C LYS A 285 0.53 -24.91 -7.13
N LYS A 286 -0.19 -25.67 -7.96
CA LYS A 286 0.33 -26.26 -9.22
C LYS A 286 0.23 -25.34 -10.42
N ASP A 287 -0.37 -24.17 -10.27
CA ASP A 287 -0.44 -23.17 -11.35
C ASP A 287 0.99 -22.81 -11.81
N GLU A 288 1.26 -22.90 -13.11
CA GLU A 288 2.58 -22.64 -13.71
C GLU A 288 3.12 -21.26 -13.35
N ARG A 289 2.24 -20.26 -13.19
CA ARG A 289 2.62 -18.90 -12.78
C ARG A 289 3.16 -18.89 -11.36
N VAL A 290 2.52 -19.63 -10.45
CA VAL A 290 2.96 -19.76 -9.04
C VAL A 290 4.28 -20.52 -8.99
N GLN A 291 4.40 -21.64 -9.71
CA GLN A 291 5.63 -22.43 -9.78
C GLN A 291 6.79 -21.61 -10.36
N GLY A 292 6.53 -20.76 -11.37
CA GLY A 292 7.52 -19.85 -11.92
C GLY A 292 8.05 -18.84 -10.89
N LEU A 293 7.23 -18.40 -9.92
CA LEU A 293 7.67 -17.51 -8.83
C LEU A 293 8.53 -18.25 -7.78
N LEU A 294 8.27 -19.52 -7.55
CA LEU A 294 9.00 -20.32 -6.56
C LEU A 294 10.34 -20.88 -7.08
N SER A 295 10.53 -20.92 -8.40
CA SER A 295 11.68 -21.53 -9.06
C SER A 295 12.62 -20.54 -9.74
N HIS A 296 12.70 -19.31 -9.24
CA HIS A 296 13.58 -18.29 -9.78
C HIS A 296 15.05 -18.74 -9.81
N PRO A 297 15.76 -18.54 -10.94
CA PRO A 297 17.17 -18.92 -11.07
C PRO A 297 18.14 -17.94 -10.43
N TRP A 298 17.66 -16.80 -9.92
CA TRP A 298 18.46 -15.72 -9.33
C TRP A 298 18.39 -15.69 -7.80
N THR A 299 19.24 -14.87 -7.19
CA THR A 299 19.28 -14.65 -5.75
C THR A 299 17.94 -14.09 -5.25
N THR A 300 17.35 -14.75 -4.25
CA THR A 300 16.08 -14.34 -3.63
C THR A 300 16.29 -14.04 -2.16
N VAL A 301 15.73 -12.92 -1.71
CA VAL A 301 15.80 -12.39 -0.35
C VAL A 301 14.39 -12.32 0.23
N TYR A 302 14.20 -12.87 1.43
CA TYR A 302 12.98 -12.70 2.19
C TYR A 302 13.06 -11.44 3.05
N THR A 303 12.17 -10.48 2.80
CA THR A 303 12.21 -9.17 3.46
C THR A 303 11.76 -9.21 4.93
N GLU A 304 11.09 -10.25 5.37
CA GLU A 304 10.66 -10.44 6.76
C GLU A 304 11.64 -11.29 7.58
N ASP A 305 12.69 -11.83 6.96
CA ASP A 305 13.75 -12.51 7.68
C ASP A 305 14.49 -11.55 8.61
N GLU A 306 14.96 -12.06 9.75
CA GLU A 306 15.68 -11.28 10.74
C GLU A 306 16.89 -10.58 10.10
N GLY A 307 16.93 -9.25 10.25
CA GLY A 307 17.99 -8.40 9.70
C GLY A 307 17.75 -7.92 8.26
N ASN A 308 16.68 -8.34 7.57
CA ASN A 308 16.37 -7.88 6.21
C ASN A 308 15.28 -6.78 6.14
N GLY A 309 14.50 -6.60 7.21
CA GLY A 309 13.31 -5.73 7.19
C GLY A 309 13.56 -4.27 6.81
N PHE A 310 14.78 -3.75 7.03
CA PHE A 310 15.14 -2.39 6.68
C PHE A 310 15.04 -2.12 5.17
N ILE A 311 15.27 -3.16 4.31
CA ILE A 311 15.34 -2.99 2.86
C ILE A 311 14.01 -2.52 2.24
N VAL A 312 12.89 -2.90 2.84
CA VAL A 312 11.55 -2.45 2.44
C VAL A 312 11.43 -0.93 2.51
N LYS A 313 12.04 -0.33 3.53
CA LYS A 313 12.05 1.11 3.76
C LYS A 313 13.11 1.80 2.89
N ASP A 314 14.31 1.27 2.85
CA ASP A 314 15.45 1.90 2.17
C ASP A 314 15.30 1.90 0.65
N LEU A 315 14.75 0.83 0.06
CA LEU A 315 14.41 0.75 -1.36
C LEU A 315 12.96 1.11 -1.66
N TYR A 316 12.23 1.58 -0.66
CA TYR A 316 10.83 2.01 -0.77
C TYR A 316 9.96 1.02 -1.54
N PHE A 317 9.85 -0.19 -1.02
CA PHE A 317 8.97 -1.21 -1.58
C PHE A 317 7.52 -0.96 -1.19
N SER A 318 6.90 0.01 -1.87
CA SER A 318 5.53 0.48 -1.60
C SER A 318 4.43 -0.42 -2.18
N GLY A 319 4.81 -1.47 -2.92
CA GLY A 319 3.88 -2.42 -3.53
C GLY A 319 4.60 -3.49 -4.33
N VAL A 320 3.86 -4.31 -5.07
CA VAL A 320 4.38 -5.36 -5.96
C VAL A 320 3.65 -5.34 -7.30
N PRO A 321 4.36 -5.62 -8.41
CA PRO A 321 5.81 -5.73 -8.52
C PRO A 321 6.49 -4.37 -8.60
N ILE A 322 7.70 -4.23 -8.06
CA ILE A 322 8.58 -3.10 -8.32
C ILE A 322 9.81 -3.61 -9.08
N LEU A 323 10.16 -2.90 -10.13
CA LEU A 323 11.37 -3.09 -10.92
C LEU A 323 12.28 -1.89 -10.74
N MET A 324 13.58 -2.12 -10.48
CA MET A 324 14.58 -1.07 -10.40
C MET A 324 15.86 -1.56 -11.06
N LEU A 325 16.23 -0.94 -12.17
CA LEU A 325 17.44 -1.29 -12.91
C LEU A 325 18.59 -0.36 -12.49
N ILE A 326 19.70 -0.96 -12.08
CA ILE A 326 20.93 -0.27 -11.67
C ILE A 326 22.00 -0.56 -12.73
N SER A 327 22.75 0.47 -13.11
CA SER A 327 23.87 0.38 -14.07
C SER A 327 25.11 -0.29 -13.44
N PRO A 328 26.10 -0.71 -14.26
CA PRO A 328 27.41 -1.19 -13.78
C PRO A 328 28.15 -0.18 -12.88
N ASP A 329 27.88 1.11 -13.07
CA ASP A 329 28.45 2.20 -12.25
C ASP A 329 27.66 2.46 -10.96
N GLY A 330 26.60 1.68 -10.69
CA GLY A 330 25.80 1.78 -9.49
C GLY A 330 24.71 2.85 -9.51
N ILE A 331 24.31 3.34 -10.68
CA ILE A 331 23.29 4.39 -10.83
C ILE A 331 21.95 3.77 -11.23
N THR A 332 20.87 4.18 -10.60
CA THR A 332 19.50 3.79 -10.97
C THR A 332 19.16 4.34 -12.34
N LEU A 333 18.82 3.46 -13.28
CA LEU A 333 18.48 3.81 -14.67
C LEU A 333 16.97 3.85 -14.92
N ALA A 334 16.22 2.99 -14.27
CA ALA A 334 14.77 2.90 -14.36
C ALA A 334 14.19 2.39 -13.05
N ARG A 335 12.99 2.85 -12.67
CA ARG A 335 12.26 2.35 -11.52
C ARG A 335 10.76 2.54 -11.70
N GLY A 336 9.98 1.56 -11.28
CA GLY A 336 8.53 1.64 -11.27
C GLY A 336 7.87 0.28 -11.14
N TYR A 337 6.55 0.30 -11.31
CA TYR A 337 5.73 -0.92 -11.36
C TYR A 337 5.83 -1.61 -12.73
N THR A 338 4.86 -2.43 -13.08
CA THR A 338 4.83 -3.19 -14.35
C THR A 338 5.15 -2.35 -15.59
N LYS A 339 4.77 -1.07 -15.63
CA LYS A 339 5.05 -0.15 -16.75
C LYS A 339 6.55 0.11 -16.97
N ALA A 340 7.36 0.00 -15.92
CA ALA A 340 8.81 0.16 -16.02
C ALA A 340 9.48 -0.99 -16.81
N TYR A 341 8.79 -2.11 -17.03
CA TYR A 341 9.36 -3.24 -17.76
C TYR A 341 9.85 -2.85 -19.15
N GLU A 342 9.09 -2.12 -19.92
CA GLU A 342 9.48 -1.73 -21.29
C GLU A 342 10.74 -0.85 -21.30
N GLU A 343 10.87 0.04 -20.33
CA GLU A 343 12.06 0.88 -20.17
C GLU A 343 13.28 0.02 -19.79
N VAL A 344 13.13 -0.86 -18.79
CA VAL A 344 14.18 -1.82 -18.38
C VAL A 344 14.63 -2.67 -19.56
N LYS A 345 13.69 -3.25 -20.31
CA LYS A 345 13.97 -4.07 -21.50
C LYS A 345 14.75 -3.26 -22.54
N ASN A 346 14.29 -2.06 -22.88
CA ASN A 346 14.93 -1.22 -23.90
C ASN A 346 16.35 -0.81 -23.49
N LEU A 347 16.58 -0.53 -22.21
CA LEU A 347 17.90 -0.23 -21.68
C LEU A 347 18.84 -1.43 -21.77
N LEU A 348 18.38 -2.63 -21.42
CA LEU A 348 19.16 -3.86 -21.52
C LEU A 348 19.41 -4.26 -22.98
N ASP A 349 18.42 -4.18 -23.86
CA ASP A 349 18.58 -4.44 -25.30
C ASP A 349 19.63 -3.53 -25.92
N ARG A 350 19.62 -2.23 -25.57
CA ARG A 350 20.58 -1.25 -26.07
C ARG A 350 22.01 -1.51 -25.59
N ASN A 351 22.16 -1.88 -24.30
CA ASN A 351 23.47 -1.92 -23.67
C ASN A 351 24.11 -3.34 -23.71
N LEU A 352 23.29 -4.39 -23.76
CA LEU A 352 23.76 -5.79 -23.75
C LEU A 352 23.38 -6.57 -25.02
N GLY A 353 22.49 -6.02 -25.86
CA GLY A 353 21.99 -6.73 -27.05
C GLY A 353 23.06 -7.01 -28.10
N ASN A 354 24.10 -6.17 -28.18
CA ASN A 354 25.20 -6.26 -29.14
C ASN A 354 26.49 -6.88 -28.55
N LYS A 355 26.43 -7.38 -27.33
CA LYS A 355 27.53 -8.12 -26.68
C LYS A 355 27.38 -9.67 -26.88
#